data_cf209ec09e559ab99cb30ca29f7a9010
#
_entry.id   cf209ec09e559ab99cb30ca29f7a9010
#
_cell.length_a   1.000
_cell.length_b   1.000
_cell.length_c   1.000
_cell.angle_alpha   90.00
_cell.angle_beta   90.00
_cell.angle_gamma   90.00
#
_symmetry.space_group_name_H-M   'P 1'
#
loop_
_entity.id
_entity.type
_entity.pdbx_description
1 polymer ?
#
loop_
_entity_poly.entity_id
_entity_poly.type
_entity_poly.pdbx_seq_one_letter_code
_entity_poly.pdbx_strand_id
1 'polypeptide(L)'
;MKILSKSGIEFQRLELPKVTNHHPCNPSVIISGNRMMASYRGCNYSLRRHAGFFYGSRATAVPDSQNYIAQISDEFTCKSVDFIEDRHVRAREDCLDGLEDLRLFEWRSEIYAVGAGANWRSRIEKTSPVQQSTMIFGKLCGRIFNPITPFLTNQHTEKNWMPWVIADRLYFIYAPQPLIILEYLPDEKRVKVVETKSRKALPHASGSSCMVPFDGNFVGVLHVKLPMENKVEYRHRLFLASGKFEILAVSEEFSFEGEIVEFCAGIAVRNGDFYLSYGVFDEKAIVLKISAERTMKFLFE
;
A
#
# COMPACT_ATOMS: atom_id res chain seq x y z
N MET A 1 -13.71 16.46 -8.82
CA MET A 1 -12.56 15.72 -8.24
C MET A 1 -11.62 16.72 -7.59
N LYS A 2 -11.26 16.50 -6.35
CA LYS A 2 -10.31 17.33 -5.61
C LYS A 2 -8.87 16.92 -5.92
N ILE A 3 -7.93 17.88 -5.97
CA ILE A 3 -6.50 17.62 -6.21
C ILE A 3 -5.74 18.23 -5.04
N LEU A 4 -5.04 17.39 -4.25
CA LEU A 4 -4.35 17.84 -3.03
C LEU A 4 -3.27 18.88 -3.30
N SER A 5 -2.46 18.72 -4.34
CA SER A 5 -1.42 19.70 -4.71
C SER A 5 -1.98 21.06 -5.15
N LYS A 6 -3.29 21.14 -5.42
CA LYS A 6 -3.99 22.38 -5.84
C LYS A 6 -4.98 22.88 -4.79
N SER A 7 -4.98 22.31 -3.60
CA SER A 7 -5.91 22.64 -2.51
C SER A 7 -5.65 24.00 -1.84
N GLY A 8 -4.49 24.61 -2.05
CA GLY A 8 -4.02 25.75 -1.27
C GLY A 8 -3.51 25.42 0.13
N ILE A 9 -3.49 24.14 0.50
CA ILE A 9 -2.90 23.69 1.77
C ILE A 9 -1.40 23.58 1.58
N GLU A 10 -0.62 24.21 2.46
CA GLU A 10 0.83 24.06 2.47
C GLU A 10 1.23 22.61 2.75
N PHE A 11 2.18 22.08 2.00
CA PHE A 11 2.71 20.75 2.14
C PHE A 11 4.21 20.68 1.87
N GLN A 12 4.85 19.65 2.40
CA GLN A 12 6.21 19.26 2.04
C GLN A 12 6.16 17.97 1.22
N ARG A 13 7.02 17.86 0.23
CA ARG A 13 7.11 16.73 -0.69
C ARG A 13 8.51 16.15 -0.70
N LEU A 14 8.64 14.89 -0.39
CA LEU A 14 9.89 14.15 -0.46
C LEU A 14 9.77 13.09 -1.55
N GLU A 15 10.61 13.15 -2.57
CA GLU A 15 10.76 12.12 -3.58
C GLU A 15 11.86 11.15 -3.13
N LEU A 16 11.52 9.86 -3.03
CA LEU A 16 12.48 8.83 -2.63
C LEU A 16 13.43 8.52 -3.79
N PRO A 17 14.72 8.29 -3.48
CA PRO A 17 15.74 8.18 -4.51
C PRO A 17 15.64 6.89 -5.32
N LYS A 18 16.04 6.96 -6.57
CA LYS A 18 16.32 5.81 -7.41
C LYS A 18 17.67 5.20 -7.02
N VAL A 19 17.67 3.95 -6.57
CA VAL A 19 18.89 3.28 -6.07
C VAL A 19 19.59 2.46 -7.16
N THR A 20 18.81 1.88 -8.07
CA THR A 20 19.30 1.04 -9.17
C THR A 20 18.73 1.56 -10.50
N ASN A 21 18.81 0.73 -11.55
CA ASN A 21 18.11 1.03 -12.81
C ASN A 21 16.57 0.86 -12.71
N HIS A 22 16.04 0.43 -11.56
CA HIS A 22 14.63 0.31 -11.32
C HIS A 22 13.99 1.67 -10.96
N HIS A 23 12.81 1.90 -11.45
CA HIS A 23 12.02 3.09 -11.11
C HIS A 23 11.38 2.93 -9.73
N PRO A 24 11.53 3.91 -8.82
CA PRO A 24 10.90 3.86 -7.51
C PRO A 24 9.38 4.05 -7.62
N CYS A 25 8.59 3.25 -6.91
CA CYS A 25 7.13 3.36 -6.93
C CYS A 25 6.48 2.85 -5.63
N ASN A 26 5.24 3.23 -5.46
CA ASN A 26 4.29 2.73 -4.46
C ASN A 26 4.85 2.65 -3.03
N PRO A 27 5.33 3.77 -2.47
CA PRO A 27 5.91 3.79 -1.14
C PRO A 27 4.86 3.62 -0.05
N SER A 28 5.25 2.95 1.04
CA SER A 28 4.47 2.86 2.27
C SER A 28 5.23 3.46 3.44
N VAL A 29 4.80 4.63 3.89
CA VAL A 29 5.38 5.34 5.03
C VAL A 29 4.87 4.78 6.35
N ILE A 30 5.75 4.70 7.34
CA ILE A 30 5.44 4.37 8.73
C ILE A 30 6.22 5.28 9.68
N ILE A 31 5.61 5.58 10.82
CA ILE A 31 6.25 6.20 11.96
C ILE A 31 6.16 5.23 13.13
N SER A 32 7.31 4.78 13.64
CA SER A 32 7.44 3.87 14.78
C SER A 32 8.35 4.50 15.82
N GLY A 33 7.78 4.89 16.96
CA GLY A 33 8.46 5.73 17.94
C GLY A 33 8.93 7.04 17.31
N ASN A 34 10.24 7.31 17.41
CA ASN A 34 10.85 8.52 16.81
C ASN A 34 11.37 8.30 15.38
N ARG A 35 11.24 7.10 14.83
CA ARG A 35 11.76 6.77 13.49
C ARG A 35 10.67 6.91 12.44
N MET A 36 10.99 7.60 11.36
CA MET A 36 10.17 7.63 10.16
C MET A 36 10.86 6.86 9.05
N MET A 37 10.15 5.95 8.43
CA MET A 37 10.65 5.09 7.36
C MET A 37 9.60 4.97 6.26
N ALA A 38 10.05 4.64 5.06
CA ALA A 38 9.16 4.24 3.98
C ALA A 38 9.74 3.05 3.23
N SER A 39 8.97 1.98 3.07
CA SER A 39 9.28 0.99 2.04
C SER A 39 8.88 1.54 0.68
N TYR A 40 9.56 1.12 -0.38
CA TYR A 40 9.10 1.37 -1.74
C TYR A 40 9.61 0.29 -2.68
N ARG A 41 8.85 0.07 -3.74
CA ARG A 41 9.19 -0.88 -4.78
C ARG A 41 10.03 -0.20 -5.85
N GLY A 42 11.04 -0.88 -6.38
CA GLY A 42 11.71 -0.51 -7.61
C GLY A 42 11.29 -1.45 -8.72
N CYS A 43 10.83 -0.91 -9.85
CA CYS A 43 10.35 -1.66 -10.99
C CYS A 43 11.25 -1.44 -12.21
N ASN A 44 11.50 -2.50 -13.00
CA ASN A 44 12.20 -2.37 -14.28
C ASN A 44 11.26 -1.95 -15.43
N TYR A 45 10.05 -1.52 -15.12
CA TYR A 45 9.01 -1.04 -16.03
C TYR A 45 8.37 0.24 -15.53
N SER A 46 7.59 0.91 -16.37
CA SER A 46 6.79 2.08 -16.00
C SER A 46 5.43 2.07 -16.70
N LEU A 47 4.45 2.75 -16.09
CA LEU A 47 3.09 2.90 -16.62
C LEU A 47 2.89 4.27 -17.28
N ARG A 48 3.78 4.66 -18.17
CA ARG A 48 3.69 5.96 -18.83
C ARG A 48 2.52 6.12 -19.79
N ARG A 49 2.09 7.35 -19.90
CA ARG A 49 0.90 7.88 -20.54
C ARG A 49 0.74 7.59 -22.04
N HIS A 50 1.78 7.15 -22.77
CA HIS A 50 1.77 7.21 -24.23
C HIS A 50 1.01 6.09 -24.94
N ALA A 51 0.54 5.06 -24.24
CA ALA A 51 -0.30 4.06 -24.89
C ALA A 51 -1.20 3.25 -23.94
N GLY A 52 -1.32 3.59 -22.67
CA GLY A 52 -2.16 2.81 -21.73
C GLY A 52 -1.65 1.39 -21.44
N PHE A 53 -0.44 1.06 -21.85
CA PHE A 53 0.18 -0.25 -21.72
C PHE A 53 1.46 -0.20 -20.90
N PHE A 54 1.83 -1.37 -20.34
CA PHE A 54 3.11 -1.59 -19.72
C PHE A 54 4.23 -1.35 -20.73
N TYR A 55 5.12 -0.42 -20.45
CA TYR A 55 6.38 -0.30 -21.14
C TYR A 55 7.49 -0.72 -20.20
N GLY A 56 7.95 -1.94 -20.35
CA GLY A 56 9.27 -2.29 -19.87
C GLY A 56 10.31 -1.43 -20.58
N SER A 57 11.31 -0.96 -19.88
CA SER A 57 12.42 -0.22 -20.47
C SER A 57 13.17 -1.03 -21.55
N ARG A 58 12.84 -2.30 -21.71
CA ARG A 58 13.28 -3.20 -22.78
C ARG A 58 12.17 -4.22 -23.05
N ALA A 59 11.75 -4.33 -24.29
CA ALA A 59 10.73 -5.28 -24.77
C ALA A 59 11.08 -6.78 -24.54
N THR A 60 12.21 -7.09 -23.95
CA THR A 60 12.71 -8.44 -23.69
C THR A 60 12.92 -8.76 -22.21
N ALA A 61 12.70 -7.79 -21.29
CA ALA A 61 12.94 -8.02 -19.87
C ALA A 61 11.68 -8.58 -19.19
N VAL A 62 11.83 -9.66 -18.45
CA VAL A 62 10.81 -10.14 -17.52
C VAL A 62 10.57 -9.03 -16.48
N PRO A 63 9.30 -8.66 -16.20
CA PRO A 63 9.02 -7.70 -15.15
C PRO A 63 9.61 -8.16 -13.82
N ASP A 64 10.43 -7.30 -13.22
CA ASP A 64 11.12 -7.54 -11.95
C ASP A 64 10.83 -6.40 -10.98
N SER A 65 10.69 -6.74 -9.72
CA SER A 65 10.55 -5.77 -8.63
C SER A 65 11.52 -6.08 -7.50
N GLN A 66 12.07 -5.01 -6.94
CA GLN A 66 12.90 -5.03 -5.75
C GLN A 66 12.30 -4.09 -4.72
N ASN A 67 12.41 -4.44 -3.45
CA ASN A 67 11.90 -3.61 -2.37
C ASN A 67 13.04 -2.94 -1.62
N TYR A 68 12.82 -1.69 -1.24
CA TYR A 68 13.75 -0.85 -0.51
C TYR A 68 13.10 -0.30 0.74
N ILE A 69 13.91 0.05 1.74
CA ILE A 69 13.52 0.77 2.94
C ILE A 69 14.34 2.05 3.07
N ALA A 70 13.68 3.19 3.04
CA ALA A 70 14.27 4.50 3.25
C ALA A 70 14.11 4.92 4.71
N GLN A 71 15.17 5.48 5.31
CA GLN A 71 15.09 6.21 6.57
C GLN A 71 14.88 7.68 6.28
N ILE A 72 13.88 8.29 6.91
CA ILE A 72 13.53 9.70 6.72
C ILE A 72 13.87 10.46 7.99
N SER A 73 14.52 11.61 7.83
CA SER A 73 14.92 12.46 8.96
C SER A 73 13.76 13.31 9.48
N ASP A 74 13.95 13.93 10.65
CA ASP A 74 12.98 14.89 11.21
C ASP A 74 12.87 16.16 10.33
N GLU A 75 13.94 16.49 9.58
CA GLU A 75 13.94 17.57 8.57
C GLU A 75 13.25 17.16 7.27
N PHE A 76 12.61 16.00 7.25
CA PHE A 76 11.88 15.44 6.12
C PHE A 76 12.76 15.23 4.86
N THR A 77 13.94 14.65 5.07
CA THR A 77 14.89 14.26 4.00
C THR A 77 15.21 12.76 4.07
N CYS A 78 15.57 12.16 2.95
CA CYS A 78 16.01 10.76 2.92
C CYS A 78 17.46 10.66 3.43
N LYS A 79 17.68 9.97 4.56
CA LYS A 79 19.02 9.77 5.18
C LYS A 79 19.77 8.60 4.55
N SER A 80 19.09 7.50 4.36
CA SER A 80 19.66 6.28 3.80
C SER A 80 18.59 5.44 3.13
N VAL A 81 19.02 4.56 2.25
CA VAL A 81 18.18 3.54 1.62
C VAL A 81 18.91 2.21 1.66
N ASP A 82 18.22 1.19 2.16
CA ASP A 82 18.68 -0.18 2.18
C ASP A 82 17.78 -1.05 1.31
N PHE A 83 18.33 -2.12 0.77
CA PHE A 83 17.57 -3.15 0.07
C PHE A 83 16.84 -4.05 1.07
N ILE A 84 15.55 -4.33 0.83
CA ILE A 84 14.80 -5.32 1.61
C ILE A 84 15.10 -6.70 1.02
N GLU A 85 15.68 -7.56 1.85
CA GLU A 85 15.96 -8.93 1.48
C GLU A 85 14.71 -9.79 1.63
N ASP A 86 14.09 -10.12 0.48
CA ASP A 86 12.87 -10.91 0.37
C ASP A 86 13.08 -12.24 -0.38
N ARG A 87 14.33 -12.73 -0.47
CA ARG A 87 14.69 -13.94 -1.23
C ARG A 87 13.89 -15.16 -0.84
N HIS A 88 13.52 -15.27 0.42
CA HIS A 88 12.74 -16.40 0.94
C HIS A 88 11.30 -16.49 0.38
N VAL A 89 10.80 -15.39 -0.17
CA VAL A 89 9.46 -15.34 -0.79
C VAL A 89 9.51 -15.25 -2.31
N ARG A 90 10.72 -15.12 -2.86
CA ARG A 90 10.94 -15.23 -4.31
C ARG A 90 10.90 -16.71 -4.69
N ALA A 91 9.95 -17.06 -5.53
CA ALA A 91 9.74 -18.47 -5.82
C ALA A 91 10.68 -19.03 -6.87
N ARG A 92 11.26 -18.21 -7.76
CA ARG A 92 12.21 -18.61 -8.81
C ARG A 92 12.96 -17.40 -9.39
N GLU A 93 14.14 -17.62 -9.94
CA GLU A 93 14.96 -16.62 -10.61
C GLU A 93 14.42 -16.19 -11.99
N ASP A 94 13.46 -16.94 -12.55
CA ASP A 94 12.96 -16.78 -13.92
C ASP A 94 11.55 -16.19 -14.02
N CYS A 95 11.00 -15.63 -12.93
CA CYS A 95 9.62 -15.18 -12.89
C CYS A 95 9.48 -13.76 -12.34
N LEU A 96 8.31 -13.15 -12.58
CA LEU A 96 7.82 -11.96 -11.88
C LEU A 96 8.05 -12.10 -10.39
N ASP A 97 9.15 -11.57 -9.92
CA ASP A 97 9.63 -11.85 -8.60
C ASP A 97 9.75 -10.62 -7.72
N GLY A 98 9.51 -10.85 -6.47
CA GLY A 98 9.47 -9.85 -5.43
C GLY A 98 8.05 -9.60 -4.95
N LEU A 99 7.97 -8.98 -3.80
CA LEU A 99 6.72 -8.56 -3.22
C LEU A 99 6.26 -7.25 -3.86
N GLU A 100 5.01 -7.20 -4.28
CA GLU A 100 4.38 -5.98 -4.76
C GLU A 100 3.79 -5.19 -3.59
N ASP A 101 4.01 -3.88 -3.59
CA ASP A 101 3.31 -2.89 -2.79
C ASP A 101 3.30 -3.20 -1.29
N LEU A 102 4.50 -3.38 -0.72
CA LEU A 102 4.68 -3.63 0.71
C LEU A 102 4.08 -2.49 1.54
N ARG A 103 3.08 -2.81 2.36
CA ARG A 103 2.49 -1.91 3.35
C ARG A 103 3.11 -2.19 4.70
N LEU A 104 3.83 -1.18 5.23
CA LEU A 104 4.43 -1.24 6.55
C LEU A 104 3.41 -0.92 7.63
N PHE A 105 3.47 -1.64 8.74
CA PHE A 105 2.67 -1.36 9.94
C PHE A 105 3.41 -1.82 11.20
N GLU A 106 3.07 -1.20 12.33
CA GLU A 106 3.58 -1.61 13.62
C GLU A 106 2.58 -2.52 14.31
N TRP A 107 3.07 -3.65 14.83
CA TRP A 107 2.30 -4.57 15.64
C TRP A 107 3.20 -5.14 16.73
N ARG A 108 2.75 -5.07 17.99
CA ARG A 108 3.53 -5.51 19.16
C ARG A 108 4.92 -4.88 19.23
N SER A 109 4.98 -3.58 19.00
CA SER A 109 6.21 -2.78 18.98
C SER A 109 7.28 -3.25 17.98
N GLU A 110 6.87 -4.01 16.99
CA GLU A 110 7.73 -4.49 15.90
C GLU A 110 7.15 -4.09 14.54
N ILE A 111 8.02 -3.96 13.56
CA ILE A 111 7.61 -3.57 12.20
C ILE A 111 7.30 -4.82 11.40
N TYR A 112 6.13 -4.82 10.81
CA TYR A 112 5.65 -5.83 9.88
C TYR A 112 5.39 -5.22 8.51
N ALA A 113 5.31 -6.08 7.52
CA ALA A 113 4.90 -5.71 6.18
C ALA A 113 3.92 -6.73 5.62
N VAL A 114 3.01 -6.28 4.78
CA VAL A 114 2.16 -7.13 3.96
C VAL A 114 2.22 -6.66 2.51
N GLY A 115 2.39 -7.58 1.58
CA GLY A 115 2.45 -7.30 0.15
C GLY A 115 1.89 -8.45 -0.66
N ALA A 116 1.74 -8.25 -1.96
CA ALA A 116 1.28 -9.29 -2.87
C ALA A 116 2.49 -10.00 -3.51
N GLY A 117 2.52 -11.32 -3.43
CA GLY A 117 3.47 -12.16 -4.19
C GLY A 117 2.80 -12.69 -5.45
N ALA A 118 3.36 -12.38 -6.61
CA ALA A 118 2.82 -12.87 -7.88
C ALA A 118 3.12 -14.36 -8.07
N ASN A 119 2.16 -15.11 -8.64
CA ASN A 119 2.31 -16.51 -9.06
C ASN A 119 2.71 -17.53 -7.98
N TRP A 120 2.65 -17.17 -6.70
CA TRP A 120 3.04 -18.09 -5.62
C TRP A 120 2.21 -19.37 -5.62
N ARG A 121 0.90 -19.26 -5.80
CA ARG A 121 -0.01 -20.41 -5.75
C ARG A 121 0.09 -21.32 -6.97
N SER A 122 0.13 -20.75 -8.16
CA SER A 122 0.24 -21.52 -9.41
C SER A 122 1.52 -22.35 -9.49
N ARG A 123 2.55 -21.94 -8.77
CA ARG A 123 3.83 -22.65 -8.70
C ARG A 123 3.79 -23.84 -7.74
N ILE A 124 3.11 -23.71 -6.59
CA ILE A 124 2.92 -24.82 -5.66
C ILE A 124 2.02 -25.88 -6.31
N GLU A 125 0.95 -25.47 -6.97
CA GLU A 125 -0.07 -26.38 -7.51
C GLU A 125 0.24 -26.82 -8.96
N LYS A 126 1.30 -26.29 -9.61
CA LYS A 126 1.65 -26.55 -11.02
C LYS A 126 0.47 -26.35 -11.99
N THR A 127 -0.46 -25.49 -11.64
CA THR A 127 -1.67 -25.21 -12.41
C THR A 127 -1.51 -23.93 -13.22
N SER A 128 -2.09 -23.90 -14.38
CA SER A 128 -2.33 -22.82 -15.36
C SER A 128 -1.56 -21.48 -15.23
N PRO A 129 -1.14 -20.85 -16.32
CA PRO A 129 -0.37 -19.60 -16.34
C PRO A 129 -1.18 -18.34 -16.01
N VAL A 130 -2.36 -18.45 -15.43
CA VAL A 130 -3.14 -17.28 -14.99
C VAL A 130 -2.38 -16.57 -13.88
N GLN A 131 -2.16 -15.27 -14.02
CA GLN A 131 -1.55 -14.42 -13.00
C GLN A 131 -2.35 -14.53 -11.71
N GLN A 132 -1.82 -15.27 -10.76
CA GLN A 132 -2.37 -15.38 -9.42
C GLN A 132 -1.46 -14.59 -8.49
N SER A 133 -2.04 -13.79 -7.61
CA SER A 133 -1.32 -13.11 -6.54
C SER A 133 -1.85 -13.56 -5.19
N THR A 134 -0.95 -13.70 -4.23
CA THR A 134 -1.26 -14.09 -2.86
C THR A 134 -0.71 -13.01 -1.93
N MET A 135 -1.47 -12.63 -0.91
CA MET A 135 -0.96 -11.73 0.12
C MET A 135 0.06 -12.47 0.99
N ILE A 136 1.21 -11.84 1.18
CA ILE A 136 2.28 -12.35 2.03
C ILE A 136 2.51 -11.35 3.14
N PHE A 137 2.43 -11.85 4.36
CA PHE A 137 2.62 -11.10 5.59
C PHE A 137 3.90 -11.57 6.28
N GLY A 138 4.65 -10.64 6.87
CA GLY A 138 5.87 -10.99 7.59
C GLY A 138 6.42 -9.88 8.47
N LYS A 139 7.37 -10.23 9.33
CA LYS A 139 8.11 -9.30 10.16
C LYS A 139 9.31 -8.75 9.39
N LEU A 140 9.52 -7.44 9.49
CA LEU A 140 10.69 -6.78 8.94
C LEU A 140 11.73 -6.59 10.04
N CYS A 141 12.78 -7.41 10.03
CA CYS A 141 13.91 -7.35 10.97
C CYS A 141 15.07 -6.60 10.32
N GLY A 142 15.18 -5.28 10.59
CA GLY A 142 16.10 -4.42 9.86
C GLY A 142 15.72 -4.39 8.38
N ARG A 143 16.54 -5.00 7.52
CA ARG A 143 16.29 -5.13 6.08
C ARG A 143 15.79 -6.52 5.65
N ILE A 144 15.67 -7.47 6.56
CA ILE A 144 15.29 -8.86 6.24
C ILE A 144 13.79 -9.02 6.43
N PHE A 145 13.10 -9.39 5.37
CA PHE A 145 11.68 -9.75 5.43
C PHE A 145 11.52 -11.23 5.76
N ASN A 146 10.96 -11.50 6.95
CA ASN A 146 10.71 -12.85 7.45
C ASN A 146 9.23 -13.19 7.31
N PRO A 147 8.82 -13.96 6.30
CA PRO A 147 7.43 -14.34 6.11
C PRO A 147 6.94 -15.24 7.24
N ILE A 148 5.74 -14.96 7.74
CA ILE A 148 5.11 -15.76 8.77
C ILE A 148 4.33 -16.91 8.15
N THR A 149 3.48 -16.62 7.17
CA THR A 149 2.75 -17.61 6.37
C THR A 149 2.11 -16.88 5.19
N PRO A 150 2.13 -17.44 3.98
CA PRO A 150 1.25 -16.95 2.93
C PRO A 150 -0.19 -17.27 3.32
N PHE A 151 -1.07 -16.28 3.24
CA PHE A 151 -2.49 -16.49 3.45
C PHE A 151 -3.05 -17.22 2.23
N LEU A 152 -3.41 -18.48 2.41
CA LEU A 152 -4.07 -19.26 1.38
C LEU A 152 -5.57 -19.08 1.53
N THR A 153 -6.15 -18.27 0.67
CA THR A 153 -7.60 -18.24 0.49
C THR A 153 -7.98 -18.97 -0.79
N ASN A 154 -9.27 -19.20 -0.99
CA ASN A 154 -9.77 -19.85 -2.22
C ASN A 154 -9.86 -18.89 -3.42
N GLN A 155 -9.40 -17.65 -3.29
CA GLN A 155 -9.44 -16.66 -4.36
C GLN A 155 -8.22 -16.79 -5.28
N HIS A 156 -8.44 -16.68 -6.59
CA HIS A 156 -7.36 -16.75 -7.58
C HIS A 156 -6.41 -15.56 -7.53
N THR A 157 -6.89 -14.41 -7.07
CA THR A 157 -6.09 -13.18 -6.98
C THR A 157 -6.43 -12.45 -5.70
N GLU A 158 -5.43 -12.28 -4.83
CA GLU A 158 -5.53 -11.53 -3.60
C GLU A 158 -4.60 -10.34 -3.63
N LYS A 159 -5.16 -9.16 -3.40
CA LYS A 159 -4.42 -7.90 -3.38
C LYS A 159 -5.03 -6.92 -2.40
N ASN A 160 -4.21 -5.96 -1.98
CA ASN A 160 -4.67 -4.73 -1.34
C ASN A 160 -5.34 -4.90 0.02
N TRP A 161 -4.94 -5.93 0.80
CA TRP A 161 -5.36 -6.02 2.19
C TRP A 161 -4.80 -4.84 2.98
N MET A 162 -5.64 -4.21 3.80
CA MET A 162 -5.25 -3.07 4.64
C MET A 162 -5.02 -3.57 6.08
N PRO A 163 -3.77 -3.58 6.57
CA PRO A 163 -3.49 -3.89 7.98
C PRO A 163 -4.19 -2.90 8.92
N TRP A 164 -4.72 -3.43 10.01
CA TRP A 164 -5.41 -2.67 11.04
C TRP A 164 -5.10 -3.27 12.41
N VAL A 165 -4.35 -2.56 13.22
CA VAL A 165 -4.00 -2.99 14.58
C VAL A 165 -4.93 -2.29 15.58
N ILE A 166 -5.67 -3.08 16.37
CA ILE A 166 -6.58 -2.60 17.41
C ILE A 166 -6.28 -3.35 18.69
N ALA A 167 -5.92 -2.65 19.76
CA ALA A 167 -5.66 -3.25 21.07
C ALA A 167 -4.76 -4.51 20.97
N ASP A 168 -3.62 -4.38 20.30
CA ASP A 168 -2.61 -5.43 20.08
C ASP A 168 -3.08 -6.66 19.26
N ARG A 169 -4.27 -6.60 18.67
CA ARG A 169 -4.77 -7.61 17.73
C ARG A 169 -4.60 -7.11 16.29
N LEU A 170 -4.22 -8.01 15.42
CA LEU A 170 -4.01 -7.70 14.01
C LEU A 170 -5.23 -8.13 13.19
N TYR A 171 -5.78 -7.17 12.48
CA TYR A 171 -6.85 -7.34 11.52
C TYR A 171 -6.41 -6.91 10.13
N PHE A 172 -7.16 -7.31 9.13
CA PHE A 172 -7.04 -6.83 7.76
C PHE A 172 -8.41 -6.47 7.21
N ILE A 173 -8.56 -5.31 6.61
CA ILE A 173 -9.67 -5.08 5.71
C ILE A 173 -9.36 -5.84 4.43
N TYR A 174 -10.07 -6.93 4.23
CA TYR A 174 -9.98 -7.78 3.02
C TYR A 174 -10.64 -7.11 1.82
N ALA A 175 -11.83 -6.57 2.03
CA ALA A 175 -12.57 -5.78 1.06
C ALA A 175 -13.28 -4.64 1.76
N PRO A 176 -13.27 -3.42 1.19
CA PRO A 176 -14.02 -2.29 1.75
C PRO A 176 -15.50 -2.32 1.36
N GLN A 177 -15.88 -3.07 0.31
CA GLN A 177 -17.25 -3.16 -0.18
C GLN A 177 -17.53 -4.54 -0.82
N PRO A 178 -18.38 -5.39 -0.19
CA PRO A 178 -18.87 -5.23 1.19
C PRO A 178 -17.69 -5.19 2.17
N LEU A 179 -17.89 -4.56 3.32
CA LEU A 179 -16.82 -4.53 4.33
C LEU A 179 -16.59 -5.95 4.87
N ILE A 180 -15.40 -6.50 4.60
CA ILE A 180 -14.96 -7.80 5.10
C ILE A 180 -13.69 -7.59 5.91
N ILE A 181 -13.74 -7.97 7.18
CA ILE A 181 -12.61 -7.91 8.11
C ILE A 181 -12.13 -9.32 8.42
N LEU A 182 -10.84 -9.52 8.29
CA LEU A 182 -10.15 -10.73 8.71
C LEU A 182 -9.37 -10.44 10.00
N GLU A 183 -9.36 -11.37 10.92
CA GLU A 183 -8.49 -11.37 12.10
C GLU A 183 -7.37 -12.38 11.92
N TYR A 184 -6.13 -11.97 12.17
CA TYR A 184 -5.01 -12.90 12.22
C TYR A 184 -4.93 -13.58 13.58
N LEU A 185 -4.85 -14.91 13.59
CA LEU A 185 -4.71 -15.77 14.76
C LEU A 185 -3.27 -16.28 14.83
N PRO A 186 -2.40 -15.70 15.66
CA PRO A 186 -0.96 -16.01 15.67
C PRO A 186 -0.67 -17.49 15.97
N ASP A 187 -1.37 -18.06 16.95
CA ASP A 187 -1.14 -19.45 17.41
C ASP A 187 -1.52 -20.47 16.34
N GLU A 188 -2.53 -20.14 15.54
CA GLU A 188 -3.03 -20.99 14.45
C GLU A 188 -2.38 -20.66 13.10
N LYS A 189 -1.63 -19.55 13.03
CA LYS A 189 -1.01 -18.99 11.80
C LYS A 189 -1.99 -18.88 10.63
N ARG A 190 -3.24 -18.49 10.91
CA ARG A 190 -4.30 -18.34 9.90
C ARG A 190 -5.11 -17.07 10.13
N VAL A 191 -5.92 -16.71 9.15
CA VAL A 191 -6.93 -15.65 9.27
C VAL A 191 -8.33 -16.24 9.36
N LYS A 192 -9.24 -15.55 10.03
CA LYS A 192 -10.67 -15.84 10.04
C LYS A 192 -11.48 -14.58 9.75
N VAL A 193 -12.62 -14.73 9.11
CA VAL A 193 -13.60 -13.63 8.95
C VAL A 193 -14.22 -13.33 10.30
N VAL A 194 -14.15 -12.08 10.75
CA VAL A 194 -14.75 -11.62 12.03
C VAL A 194 -15.87 -10.63 11.84
N GLU A 195 -15.91 -9.95 10.70
CA GLU A 195 -16.95 -8.99 10.38
C GLU A 195 -17.23 -8.99 8.87
N THR A 196 -18.50 -8.98 8.53
CA THR A 196 -18.97 -8.76 7.17
C THR A 196 -20.21 -7.88 7.21
N LYS A 197 -20.09 -6.67 6.69
CA LYS A 197 -21.20 -5.70 6.63
C LYS A 197 -21.44 -5.27 5.20
N SER A 198 -22.67 -5.43 4.74
CA SER A 198 -23.10 -4.78 3.49
C SER A 198 -23.31 -3.28 3.75
N ARG A 199 -22.80 -2.46 2.86
CA ARG A 199 -22.92 -1.01 2.94
C ARG A 199 -23.26 -0.42 1.58
N LYS A 200 -23.58 0.88 1.56
CA LYS A 200 -23.75 1.63 0.32
C LYS A 200 -22.56 1.35 -0.60
N ALA A 201 -22.86 1.03 -1.84
CA ALA A 201 -21.83 0.69 -2.81
C ALA A 201 -20.75 1.78 -2.94
N LEU A 202 -19.51 1.36 -2.88
CA LEU A 202 -18.33 2.14 -3.26
C LEU A 202 -17.74 1.49 -4.51
N PRO A 203 -18.31 1.79 -5.70
CA PRO A 203 -17.91 1.10 -6.91
C PRO A 203 -16.41 1.26 -7.16
N HIS A 204 -15.77 0.16 -7.55
CA HIS A 204 -14.34 0.09 -7.85
C HIS A 204 -13.38 0.40 -6.68
N ALA A 205 -13.89 0.54 -5.45
CA ALA A 205 -13.05 0.80 -4.28
C ALA A 205 -12.31 -0.47 -3.83
N SER A 206 -11.04 -0.31 -3.51
CA SER A 206 -10.15 -1.33 -2.95
C SER A 206 -9.31 -0.74 -1.83
N GLY A 207 -8.74 -1.60 -0.98
CA GLY A 207 -7.80 -1.18 0.04
C GLY A 207 -6.53 -0.57 -0.55
N SER A 208 -5.96 0.42 0.12
CA SER A 208 -4.77 1.11 -0.35
C SER A 208 -3.68 1.17 0.73
N SER A 209 -3.84 1.95 1.78
CA SER A 209 -2.89 2.05 2.90
C SER A 209 -3.20 1.08 4.04
N CYS A 210 -2.42 1.15 5.12
CA CYS A 210 -2.82 0.63 6.43
C CYS A 210 -3.87 1.55 7.08
N MET A 211 -4.56 1.04 8.13
CA MET A 211 -5.32 1.86 9.05
C MET A 211 -4.42 2.33 10.19
N VAL A 212 -4.42 3.62 10.48
CA VAL A 212 -3.61 4.22 11.55
C VAL A 212 -4.49 4.97 12.55
N PRO A 213 -4.10 5.06 13.82
CA PRO A 213 -4.84 5.84 14.83
C PRO A 213 -4.94 7.31 14.45
N PHE A 214 -6.13 7.88 14.58
CA PHE A 214 -6.42 9.28 14.32
C PHE A 214 -7.64 9.73 15.12
N ASP A 215 -7.47 10.73 16.00
CA ASP A 215 -8.54 11.36 16.79
C ASP A 215 -9.48 10.34 17.46
N GLY A 216 -8.91 9.42 18.24
CA GLY A 216 -9.65 8.37 18.94
C GLY A 216 -10.29 7.29 18.06
N ASN A 217 -10.12 7.39 16.75
CA ASN A 217 -10.57 6.47 15.73
C ASN A 217 -9.39 6.01 14.85
N PHE A 218 -9.67 5.55 13.64
CA PHE A 218 -8.69 5.13 12.67
C PHE A 218 -8.97 5.76 11.31
N VAL A 219 -7.89 6.08 10.59
CA VAL A 219 -7.94 6.58 9.22
C VAL A 219 -7.11 5.71 8.30
N GLY A 220 -7.57 5.54 7.09
CA GLY A 220 -6.85 4.86 6.00
C GLY A 220 -7.22 5.48 4.66
N VAL A 221 -6.52 5.03 3.62
CA VAL A 221 -6.78 5.43 2.24
C VAL A 221 -7.34 4.25 1.46
N LEU A 222 -8.40 4.46 0.71
CA LEU A 222 -8.91 3.57 -0.34
C LEU A 222 -8.45 4.10 -1.69
N HIS A 223 -8.29 3.23 -2.67
CA HIS A 223 -8.18 3.64 -4.06
C HIS A 223 -9.40 3.20 -4.85
N VAL A 224 -9.75 3.99 -5.85
CA VAL A 224 -10.85 3.76 -6.78
C VAL A 224 -10.25 3.62 -8.17
N LYS A 225 -10.62 2.55 -8.87
CA LYS A 225 -10.21 2.31 -10.25
C LYS A 225 -11.36 2.65 -11.17
N LEU A 226 -11.19 3.66 -12.00
CA LEU A 226 -12.18 4.05 -12.99
C LEU A 226 -11.73 3.53 -14.36
N PRO A 227 -12.45 2.57 -14.95
CA PRO A 227 -12.14 2.11 -16.28
C PRO A 227 -12.40 3.25 -17.29
N MET A 228 -11.44 3.50 -18.14
CA MET A 228 -11.53 4.39 -19.29
C MET A 228 -11.28 3.55 -20.56
N GLU A 229 -11.66 4.06 -21.72
CA GLU A 229 -11.65 3.30 -22.99
C GLU A 229 -10.37 2.48 -23.26
N ASN A 230 -9.19 3.01 -22.90
CA ASN A 230 -7.89 2.30 -23.08
C ASN A 230 -6.95 2.41 -21.87
N LYS A 231 -7.45 2.77 -20.69
CA LYS A 231 -6.65 3.00 -19.50
C LYS A 231 -7.48 2.92 -18.22
N VAL A 232 -6.80 2.90 -17.09
CA VAL A 232 -7.43 2.96 -15.77
C VAL A 232 -6.96 4.23 -15.09
N GLU A 233 -7.89 5.06 -14.65
CA GLU A 233 -7.61 6.19 -13.78
C GLU A 233 -7.72 5.75 -12.32
N TYR A 234 -6.74 6.14 -11.50
CA TYR A 234 -6.75 5.91 -10.07
C TYR A 234 -7.15 7.18 -9.33
N ARG A 235 -8.08 7.03 -8.38
CA ARG A 235 -8.47 8.06 -7.42
C ARG A 235 -8.44 7.49 -6.03
N HIS A 236 -8.49 8.36 -5.04
CA HIS A 236 -8.37 7.97 -3.64
C HIS A 236 -9.53 8.53 -2.82
N ARG A 237 -9.77 7.90 -1.66
CA ARG A 237 -10.69 8.40 -0.63
C ARG A 237 -10.04 8.21 0.73
N LEU A 238 -10.12 9.20 1.60
CA LEU A 238 -9.91 8.98 3.02
C LEU A 238 -11.11 8.26 3.62
N PHE A 239 -10.82 7.39 4.55
CA PHE A 239 -11.79 6.49 5.15
C PHE A 239 -11.57 6.46 6.66
N LEU A 240 -12.60 6.88 7.43
CA LEU A 240 -12.59 6.87 8.89
C LEU A 240 -13.37 5.68 9.41
N ALA A 241 -12.84 4.98 10.41
CA ALA A 241 -13.51 3.88 11.06
C ALA A 241 -13.26 3.84 12.57
N SER A 242 -14.25 3.38 13.33
CA SER A 242 -14.10 3.12 14.76
C SER A 242 -13.38 1.80 15.03
N GLY A 243 -12.81 1.63 16.23
CA GLY A 243 -12.23 0.35 16.67
C GLY A 243 -13.24 -0.80 16.78
N LYS A 244 -14.53 -0.55 16.50
CA LYS A 244 -15.61 -1.55 16.43
C LYS A 244 -16.01 -1.89 14.98
N PHE A 245 -15.13 -1.61 14.03
CA PHE A 245 -15.34 -1.84 12.58
C PHE A 245 -16.51 -1.04 11.97
N GLU A 246 -16.88 0.07 12.58
CA GLU A 246 -17.90 0.95 12.02
C GLU A 246 -17.26 1.99 11.12
N ILE A 247 -17.72 2.11 9.88
CA ILE A 247 -17.31 3.18 8.98
C ILE A 247 -18.03 4.47 9.43
N LEU A 248 -17.24 5.43 9.88
CA LEU A 248 -17.72 6.72 10.36
C LEU A 248 -17.90 7.71 9.22
N ALA A 249 -16.92 7.78 8.32
CA ALA A 249 -16.97 8.69 7.19
C ALA A 249 -16.09 8.17 6.03
N VAL A 250 -16.43 8.59 4.82
CA VAL A 250 -15.64 8.40 3.59
C VAL A 250 -15.63 9.72 2.86
N SER A 251 -14.44 10.20 2.50
CA SER A 251 -14.26 11.48 1.82
C SER A 251 -14.78 11.47 0.38
N GLU A 252 -14.82 12.65 -0.23
CA GLU A 252 -14.87 12.74 -1.69
C GLU A 252 -13.63 12.10 -2.34
N GLU A 253 -13.75 11.85 -3.64
CA GLU A 253 -12.62 11.36 -4.44
C GLU A 253 -11.58 12.45 -4.65
N PHE A 254 -10.32 12.09 -4.49
CA PHE A 254 -9.20 12.98 -4.73
C PHE A 254 -8.06 12.28 -5.47
N SER A 255 -7.18 13.08 -6.05
CA SER A 255 -5.85 12.70 -6.52
C SER A 255 -4.79 13.55 -5.80
N PHE A 256 -3.55 13.13 -5.82
CA PHE A 256 -2.45 13.87 -5.22
C PHE A 256 -1.98 15.02 -6.12
N GLU A 257 -1.60 14.71 -7.35
CA GLU A 257 -1.05 15.66 -8.33
C GLU A 257 -2.00 15.86 -9.54
N GLY A 258 -3.02 15.01 -9.68
CA GLY A 258 -3.94 15.01 -10.82
C GLY A 258 -3.47 14.13 -11.96
N GLU A 259 -2.55 13.22 -11.71
CA GLU A 259 -2.10 12.25 -12.69
C GLU A 259 -3.06 11.05 -12.78
N ILE A 260 -3.07 10.39 -13.93
CA ILE A 260 -4.00 9.28 -14.19
C ILE A 260 -3.65 8.06 -13.34
N VAL A 261 -2.36 7.78 -13.16
CA VAL A 261 -1.88 6.66 -12.36
C VAL A 261 -1.15 7.20 -11.13
N GLU A 262 -1.89 7.27 -10.05
CA GLU A 262 -1.37 7.54 -8.71
C GLU A 262 -1.83 6.42 -7.78
N PHE A 263 -0.92 5.85 -6.99
CA PHE A 263 -1.28 4.78 -6.07
C PHE A 263 -0.72 5.03 -4.67
N CYS A 264 -1.61 5.25 -3.70
CA CYS A 264 -1.25 5.45 -2.31
C CYS A 264 -1.12 4.10 -1.60
N ALA A 265 0.07 3.76 -1.08
CA ALA A 265 0.26 2.54 -0.30
C ALA A 265 0.50 2.79 1.20
N GLY A 266 0.64 4.04 1.64
CA GLY A 266 0.90 4.32 3.05
C GLY A 266 0.31 5.63 3.55
N ILE A 267 -0.05 5.62 4.83
CA ILE A 267 -0.43 6.78 5.64
C ILE A 267 0.18 6.64 7.03
N ALA A 268 0.68 7.73 7.58
CA ALA A 268 1.07 7.85 8.98
C ALA A 268 0.60 9.20 9.53
N VAL A 269 0.49 9.29 10.84
CA VAL A 269 0.04 10.51 11.55
C VAL A 269 1.06 10.86 12.62
N ARG A 270 1.51 12.12 12.64
CA ARG A 270 2.40 12.63 13.68
C ARG A 270 2.25 14.15 13.81
N ASN A 271 2.09 14.65 15.04
CA ASN A 271 2.06 16.07 15.36
C ASN A 271 1.00 16.87 14.57
N GLY A 272 -0.17 16.30 14.31
CA GLY A 272 -1.25 16.96 13.56
C GLY A 272 -1.07 16.95 12.04
N ASP A 273 -0.05 16.26 11.53
CA ASP A 273 0.18 16.09 10.10
C ASP A 273 -0.12 14.67 9.62
N PHE A 274 -0.67 14.55 8.43
CA PHE A 274 -0.64 13.33 7.64
C PHE A 274 0.67 13.23 6.86
N TYR A 275 1.23 12.03 6.85
CA TYR A 275 2.26 11.60 5.94
C TYR A 275 1.64 10.59 4.99
N LEU A 276 1.38 11.01 3.76
CA LEU A 276 0.76 10.20 2.72
C LEU A 276 1.83 9.78 1.72
N SER A 277 1.93 8.49 1.43
CA SER A 277 2.95 8.02 0.49
C SER A 277 2.30 7.36 -0.72
N TYR A 278 2.71 7.80 -1.91
CA TYR A 278 2.10 7.39 -3.18
C TYR A 278 3.13 7.26 -4.30
N GLY A 279 2.83 6.38 -5.23
CA GLY A 279 3.55 6.24 -6.50
C GLY A 279 2.87 7.00 -7.62
N VAL A 280 3.64 7.40 -8.63
CA VAL A 280 3.15 8.02 -9.86
C VAL A 280 3.72 7.26 -11.05
N PHE A 281 2.88 6.70 -11.91
CA PHE A 281 3.19 5.95 -13.12
C PHE A 281 4.19 4.77 -12.93
N ASP A 282 4.31 4.22 -11.74
CA ASP A 282 5.37 3.29 -11.35
C ASP A 282 6.80 3.82 -11.64
N GLU A 283 6.98 5.14 -11.57
CA GLU A 283 8.24 5.84 -11.85
C GLU A 283 8.73 6.68 -10.69
N LYS A 284 7.83 7.10 -9.79
CA LYS A 284 8.16 7.96 -8.67
C LYS A 284 7.55 7.39 -7.39
N ALA A 285 8.32 7.47 -6.33
CA ALA A 285 7.89 7.18 -4.96
C ALA A 285 7.94 8.48 -4.15
N ILE A 286 6.81 8.94 -3.65
CA ILE A 286 6.65 10.25 -3.02
C ILE A 286 6.07 10.08 -1.63
N VAL A 287 6.61 10.81 -0.66
CA VAL A 287 6.00 11.03 0.65
C VAL A 287 5.59 12.49 0.75
N LEU A 288 4.33 12.73 1.06
CA LEU A 288 3.73 14.04 1.25
C LEU A 288 3.47 14.27 2.73
N LYS A 289 3.97 15.36 3.30
CA LYS A 289 3.61 15.84 4.63
C LYS A 289 2.65 17.00 4.50
N ILE A 290 1.46 16.91 5.11
CA ILE A 290 0.38 17.90 4.97
C ILE A 290 -0.46 17.95 6.24
N SER A 291 -0.97 19.12 6.61
CA SER A 291 -1.84 19.28 7.79
C SER A 291 -3.05 18.34 7.73
N ALA A 292 -3.21 17.49 8.76
CA ALA A 292 -4.33 16.55 8.85
C ALA A 292 -5.67 17.28 8.95
N GLU A 293 -5.78 18.29 9.82
CA GLU A 293 -7.00 19.07 10.01
C GLU A 293 -7.47 19.73 8.70
N ARG A 294 -6.56 20.44 8.02
CA ARG A 294 -6.90 21.11 6.75
C ARG A 294 -7.25 20.13 5.64
N THR A 295 -6.56 18.99 5.61
CA THR A 295 -6.84 17.93 4.63
C THR A 295 -8.19 17.31 4.87
N MET A 296 -8.53 17.00 6.13
CA MET A 296 -9.85 16.48 6.49
C MET A 296 -10.95 17.48 6.10
N LYS A 297 -10.78 18.75 6.48
CA LYS A 297 -11.73 19.80 6.06
C LYS A 297 -11.89 19.85 4.56
N PHE A 298 -10.81 19.91 3.80
CA PHE A 298 -10.84 19.99 2.33
C PHE A 298 -11.52 18.78 1.67
N LEU A 299 -11.33 17.57 2.21
CA LEU A 299 -11.82 16.34 1.57
C LEU A 299 -13.24 15.93 2.01
N PHE A 300 -13.72 16.40 3.16
CA PHE A 300 -15.04 16.00 3.69
C PHE A 300 -16.10 17.11 3.62
N GLU A 301 -15.72 18.35 3.34
CA GLU A 301 -16.60 19.50 3.06
C GLU A 301 -16.68 19.79 1.55
#